data_7aaa2a996b21f848ef5a8b0628f12177
#
_entry.id   7aaa2a996b21f848ef5a8b0628f12177
#
_cell.length_a   1.000
_cell.length_b   1.000
_cell.length_c   1.000
_cell.angle_alpha   90.00
_cell.angle_beta   90.00
_cell.angle_gamma   90.00
#
_symmetry.space_group_name_H-M   'P 1'
#
loop_
_entity.id
_entity.type
_entity.pdbx_description
1 polymer ?
#
loop_
_entity_poly.entity_id
_entity_poly.type
_entity_poly.pdbx_seq_one_letter_code
_entity_poly.pdbx_strand_id
1 'polypeptide(L)'
;MKKKVLSLALAASMIMGMSATTVFADDVELNPGGTYPVVKDGTLDMDVFTMTMPNVEDIQTNDFTKYLEDLTGINMNFMTGGRDDWEDKLNMMLQSGDYPDVILGVSPNLAKYGVKEGMIIPLDDYLTEENVPNYLKTMEEFGLDMTREADGKIYSLANINVCYHCQYGRKMWVNKRYLDEMGVEIPTTTQEFYDVCEKFMEYKPTGIAVAGAAQGWFSRMQDWILDAFTLMPGKSSTLAVRDTVARDKETGKAICVGTTDEYKEGLKFLKSLYDLGALYDGDFTQTAEQMKTLINQPDEPVLFFTLGTISDGIDAATNPDFYKDYVCMAPIEGPDGTRIAYQSPNPGVSSGAFAITDKCENPEAALRWVDFFYSATGDLCSQFGAEEGTDWVLNPEGKVGLNGEPAAYEVLNRYTSETQNHDWQDIGIRVAPASYRLGSAVDPDVDVTKPEGLEKLLYDASAELYEPYAGTSNIELYDELKITDEESSDVSVVAVEIEKIIEESTVGFITGAMDIDGDWDSYVDSVDKAGLADLLAMYDSAYARSTGAAE
;
A
#
# COMPACT_ATOMS: atom_id res chain seq x y z
N MET A 1 44.51 66.77 -11.27
CA MET A 1 44.34 66.14 -12.55
C MET A 1 45.45 65.10 -12.78
N LYS A 2 45.43 63.96 -12.16
CA LYS A 2 46.33 62.78 -12.42
C LYS A 2 45.80 61.61 -11.57
N LYS A 3 44.66 61.02 -11.94
CA LYS A 3 44.12 59.77 -11.35
C LYS A 3 42.94 59.24 -12.21
N LYS A 4 43.07 59.12 -13.54
CA LYS A 4 42.05 58.47 -14.40
C LYS A 4 42.62 57.82 -15.65
N VAL A 5 43.80 57.21 -15.59
CA VAL A 5 44.39 56.49 -16.75
C VAL A 5 44.99 55.14 -16.35
N LEU A 6 44.55 54.52 -15.24
CA LEU A 6 45.09 53.20 -14.84
C LEU A 6 44.00 52.10 -14.66
N SER A 7 42.81 52.30 -15.23
CA SER A 7 41.72 51.32 -15.09
C SER A 7 41.25 50.71 -16.41
N LEU A 8 41.94 50.90 -17.52
CA LEU A 8 41.54 50.38 -18.84
C LEU A 8 42.53 49.38 -19.43
N ALA A 9 43.58 48.98 -18.71
CA ALA A 9 44.60 48.05 -19.20
C ALA A 9 44.56 46.66 -18.49
N LEU A 10 43.58 46.36 -17.60
CA LEU A 10 43.43 45.07 -16.95
C LEU A 10 42.18 44.29 -17.40
N ALA A 11 41.40 44.81 -18.34
CA ALA A 11 40.19 44.13 -18.85
C ALA A 11 40.39 43.42 -20.22
N ALA A 12 41.61 43.43 -20.75
CA ALA A 12 41.90 42.86 -22.07
C ALA A 12 42.82 41.63 -22.08
N SER A 13 43.10 41.01 -20.91
CA SER A 13 43.99 39.85 -20.81
C SER A 13 43.38 38.63 -20.11
N MET A 14 42.04 38.53 -20.01
CA MET A 14 41.33 37.33 -19.53
C MET A 14 40.33 36.73 -20.54
N ILE A 15 40.54 36.98 -21.84
CA ILE A 15 39.80 36.29 -22.92
C ILE A 15 40.82 35.60 -23.81
N MET A 16 41.57 34.64 -23.26
CA MET A 16 42.25 33.59 -24.02
C MET A 16 42.51 32.44 -23.07
N GLY A 17 41.68 31.42 -23.15
CA GLY A 17 41.98 30.11 -22.57
C GLY A 17 40.90 29.47 -21.70
N MET A 18 39.65 29.55 -22.10
CA MET A 18 38.70 28.47 -21.83
C MET A 18 38.17 28.00 -23.15
N SER A 19 38.96 27.22 -23.88
CA SER A 19 38.42 26.15 -24.69
C SER A 19 37.72 25.23 -23.67
N ALA A 20 36.42 25.37 -23.52
CA ALA A 20 35.61 24.30 -23.03
C ALA A 20 35.90 23.14 -24.00
N THR A 21 36.78 22.24 -23.61
CA THR A 21 36.69 20.86 -24.07
C THR A 21 35.34 20.42 -23.57
N THR A 22 34.34 20.44 -24.45
CA THR A 22 33.25 19.50 -24.37
C THR A 22 33.93 18.14 -24.34
N VAL A 23 34.12 17.57 -23.16
CA VAL A 23 34.27 16.17 -22.98
C VAL A 23 32.92 15.64 -23.46
N PHE A 24 32.87 15.15 -24.72
CA PHE A 24 31.83 14.22 -25.08
C PHE A 24 31.93 13.14 -24.04
N ALA A 25 30.83 12.83 -23.32
CA ALA A 25 30.74 11.64 -22.52
C ALA A 25 31.24 10.51 -23.44
N ASP A 26 32.36 9.88 -23.09
CA ASP A 26 32.79 8.66 -23.79
C ASP A 26 31.58 7.73 -23.71
N ASP A 27 31.19 7.12 -24.83
CA ASP A 27 30.09 6.16 -24.89
C ASP A 27 30.40 5.07 -23.86
N VAL A 28 29.70 5.07 -22.73
CA VAL A 28 29.90 4.08 -21.65
C VAL A 28 29.48 2.73 -22.21
N GLU A 29 30.44 1.80 -22.34
CA GLU A 29 30.12 0.45 -22.80
C GLU A 29 29.40 -0.33 -21.69
N LEU A 30 28.19 -0.82 -22.01
CA LEU A 30 27.34 -1.57 -21.09
C LEU A 30 27.27 -3.05 -21.46
N ASN A 31 27.17 -3.91 -20.45
CA ASN A 31 26.77 -5.31 -20.62
C ASN A 31 25.22 -5.40 -20.69
N PRO A 32 24.66 -6.40 -21.39
CA PRO A 32 23.21 -6.61 -21.39
C PRO A 32 22.62 -6.74 -20.00
N GLY A 33 21.36 -6.36 -19.81
CA GLY A 33 20.61 -6.55 -18.58
C GLY A 33 20.70 -7.99 -18.03
N GLY A 34 20.71 -8.13 -16.71
CA GLY A 34 20.97 -9.41 -16.06
C GLY A 34 22.40 -9.92 -16.11
N THR A 35 23.33 -9.16 -16.71
CA THR A 35 24.78 -9.48 -16.79
C THR A 35 25.57 -8.42 -16.03
N TYR A 36 26.45 -8.84 -15.11
CA TYR A 36 27.21 -7.94 -14.26
C TYR A 36 28.73 -8.04 -14.53
N PRO A 37 29.49 -6.93 -14.33
CA PRO A 37 28.99 -5.59 -14.02
C PRO A 37 28.15 -5.00 -15.17
N VAL A 38 27.25 -4.05 -14.86
CA VAL A 38 26.48 -3.33 -15.88
C VAL A 38 27.41 -2.47 -16.75
N VAL A 39 28.34 -1.75 -16.10
CA VAL A 39 29.38 -0.96 -16.77
C VAL A 39 30.59 -1.87 -17.03
N LYS A 40 30.96 -2.05 -18.32
CA LYS A 40 32.05 -2.97 -18.69
C LYS A 40 33.41 -2.57 -18.15
N ASP A 41 33.74 -1.29 -18.27
CA ASP A 41 35.04 -0.73 -17.87
C ASP A 41 34.82 0.59 -17.12
N GLY A 42 35.37 0.71 -15.92
CA GLY A 42 35.23 1.90 -15.08
C GLY A 42 33.98 1.89 -14.21
N THR A 43 33.51 3.07 -13.86
CA THR A 43 32.27 3.27 -13.05
C THR A 43 31.44 4.41 -13.64
N LEU A 44 30.14 4.39 -13.35
CA LEU A 44 29.19 5.44 -13.66
C LEU A 44 28.60 5.96 -12.34
N ASP A 45 28.43 7.27 -12.19
CA ASP A 45 27.72 7.86 -11.06
C ASP A 45 26.26 8.07 -11.45
N MET A 46 25.34 7.81 -10.51
CA MET A 46 23.89 7.98 -10.68
C MET A 46 23.28 8.63 -9.44
N ASP A 47 22.60 9.74 -9.64
CA ASP A 47 21.87 10.44 -8.58
C ASP A 47 20.50 9.78 -8.38
N VAL A 48 20.18 9.36 -7.15
CA VAL A 48 19.00 8.56 -6.80
C VAL A 48 18.19 9.25 -5.71
N PHE A 49 16.91 9.53 -5.96
CA PHE A 49 16.01 9.91 -4.87
C PHE A 49 15.28 8.67 -4.33
N THR A 50 15.25 8.52 -3.01
CA THR A 50 14.50 7.46 -2.34
C THR A 50 13.99 7.90 -0.96
N MET A 51 13.11 7.09 -0.38
CA MET A 51 12.67 7.24 1.01
C MET A 51 13.67 6.58 1.96
N THR A 52 13.84 7.12 3.17
CA THR A 52 14.59 6.49 4.26
C THR A 52 13.68 5.91 5.32
N MET A 53 14.16 4.85 5.99
CA MET A 53 13.49 4.22 7.12
C MET A 53 14.27 4.47 8.41
N PRO A 54 13.60 4.68 9.57
CA PRO A 54 14.27 5.03 10.83
C PRO A 54 15.25 3.97 11.35
N ASN A 55 15.06 2.72 10.96
CA ASN A 55 15.90 1.59 11.36
C ASN A 55 17.06 1.30 10.39
N VAL A 56 17.21 2.03 9.29
CA VAL A 56 18.38 2.00 8.42
C VAL A 56 19.27 3.21 8.74
N GLU A 57 20.48 2.98 9.22
CA GLU A 57 21.36 4.03 9.73
C GLU A 57 21.76 5.04 8.66
N ASP A 58 22.26 4.56 7.53
CA ASP A 58 22.71 5.41 6.42
C ASP A 58 22.73 4.61 5.10
N ILE A 59 21.79 4.88 4.22
CA ILE A 59 21.68 4.19 2.93
C ILE A 59 22.94 4.36 2.07
N GLN A 60 23.65 5.49 2.16
CA GLN A 60 24.86 5.75 1.37
C GLN A 60 26.03 4.82 1.74
N THR A 61 26.13 4.42 3.00
CA THR A 61 27.20 3.55 3.52
C THR A 61 26.71 2.14 3.83
N ASN A 62 25.45 1.83 3.54
CA ASN A 62 24.83 0.53 3.78
C ASN A 62 25.56 -0.60 3.03
N ASP A 63 25.71 -1.77 3.66
CA ASP A 63 26.44 -2.90 3.09
C ASP A 63 25.85 -3.37 1.76
N PHE A 64 24.50 -3.42 1.65
CA PHE A 64 23.85 -3.77 0.39
C PHE A 64 24.10 -2.71 -0.70
N THR A 65 24.12 -1.42 -0.35
CA THR A 65 24.50 -0.36 -1.30
C THR A 65 25.89 -0.61 -1.86
N LYS A 66 26.87 -0.90 -1.00
CA LYS A 66 28.25 -1.18 -1.44
C LYS A 66 28.36 -2.45 -2.28
N TYR A 67 27.62 -3.49 -1.90
CA TYR A 67 27.51 -4.69 -2.71
C TYR A 67 26.97 -4.39 -4.11
N LEU A 68 25.91 -3.59 -4.22
CA LEU A 68 25.27 -3.26 -5.50
C LEU A 68 26.17 -2.36 -6.37
N GLU A 69 26.89 -1.40 -5.77
CA GLU A 69 27.88 -0.58 -6.46
C GLU A 69 29.01 -1.45 -7.04
N ASP A 70 29.57 -2.36 -6.23
CA ASP A 70 30.63 -3.27 -6.64
C ASP A 70 30.16 -4.26 -7.73
N LEU A 71 28.92 -4.77 -7.60
CA LEU A 71 28.33 -5.69 -8.57
C LEU A 71 28.08 -5.03 -9.92
N THR A 72 27.57 -3.81 -9.93
CA THR A 72 27.06 -3.16 -11.15
C THR A 72 28.06 -2.23 -11.83
N GLY A 73 29.03 -1.71 -11.09
CA GLY A 73 29.91 -0.63 -11.52
C GLY A 73 29.20 0.73 -11.57
N ILE A 74 28.06 0.87 -10.86
CA ILE A 74 27.31 2.13 -10.76
C ILE A 74 27.33 2.60 -9.32
N ASN A 75 27.96 3.77 -9.08
CA ASN A 75 27.96 4.43 -7.77
C ASN A 75 26.67 5.22 -7.61
N MET A 76 26.01 5.09 -6.47
CA MET A 76 24.75 5.76 -6.19
C MET A 76 24.96 6.94 -5.25
N ASN A 77 24.48 8.12 -5.65
CA ASN A 77 24.45 9.32 -4.80
C ASN A 77 23.00 9.52 -4.31
N PHE A 78 22.71 9.19 -3.06
CA PHE A 78 21.36 9.24 -2.54
C PHE A 78 20.94 10.62 -2.08
N MET A 79 19.79 11.06 -2.57
CA MET A 79 18.98 12.16 -2.03
C MET A 79 17.74 11.55 -1.38
N THR A 80 17.50 11.85 -0.11
CA THR A 80 16.48 11.11 0.66
C THR A 80 15.43 12.01 1.28
N GLY A 81 14.18 11.51 1.32
CA GLY A 81 13.10 12.01 2.16
C GLY A 81 12.79 11.04 3.29
N GLY A 82 12.24 11.52 4.41
CA GLY A 82 11.70 10.65 5.45
C GLY A 82 10.36 10.05 5.02
N ARG A 83 9.87 9.06 5.79
CA ARG A 83 8.61 8.38 5.50
C ARG A 83 7.42 9.34 5.36
N ASP A 84 7.40 10.41 6.15
CA ASP A 84 6.26 11.34 6.23
C ASP A 84 6.44 12.59 5.35
N ASP A 85 7.63 12.83 4.77
CA ASP A 85 7.94 14.06 4.04
C ASP A 85 8.61 13.87 2.67
N TRP A 86 8.81 12.61 2.23
CA TRP A 86 9.48 12.32 0.95
C TRP A 86 8.76 12.95 -0.26
N GLU A 87 7.42 12.95 -0.24
CA GLU A 87 6.61 13.48 -1.34
C GLU A 87 6.78 14.99 -1.48
N ASP A 88 6.68 15.72 -0.37
CA ASP A 88 6.89 17.17 -0.36
C ASP A 88 8.29 17.53 -0.82
N LYS A 89 9.30 16.79 -0.36
CA LYS A 89 10.70 16.99 -0.73
C LYS A 89 10.95 16.74 -2.21
N LEU A 90 10.46 15.61 -2.74
CA LEU A 90 10.56 15.29 -4.16
C LEU A 90 9.85 16.34 -5.02
N ASN A 91 8.64 16.75 -4.64
CA ASN A 91 7.88 17.80 -5.32
C ASN A 91 8.64 19.13 -5.35
N MET A 92 9.29 19.51 -4.26
CA MET A 92 10.13 20.73 -4.22
C MET A 92 11.34 20.62 -5.16
N MET A 93 12.00 19.45 -5.21
CA MET A 93 13.14 19.22 -6.11
C MET A 93 12.70 19.31 -7.57
N LEU A 94 11.63 18.61 -7.96
CA LEU A 94 11.08 18.66 -9.31
C LEU A 94 10.69 20.10 -9.72
N GLN A 95 10.02 20.84 -8.85
CA GLN A 95 9.64 22.22 -9.12
C GLN A 95 10.81 23.22 -9.19
N SER A 96 11.90 22.95 -8.47
CA SER A 96 13.10 23.80 -8.50
C SER A 96 13.97 23.58 -9.74
N GLY A 97 13.79 22.44 -10.43
CA GLY A 97 14.63 22.01 -11.55
C GLY A 97 15.94 21.33 -11.13
N ASP A 98 16.15 21.11 -9.83
CA ASP A 98 17.31 20.42 -9.25
C ASP A 98 16.85 19.07 -8.68
N TYR A 99 16.77 18.05 -9.55
CA TYR A 99 16.25 16.72 -9.26
C TYR A 99 17.15 15.61 -9.84
N PRO A 100 17.09 14.39 -9.27
CA PRO A 100 18.00 13.29 -9.57
C PRO A 100 17.79 12.67 -10.95
N ASP A 101 18.70 11.77 -11.33
CA ASP A 101 18.59 10.92 -12.52
C ASP A 101 17.41 9.95 -12.42
N VAL A 102 17.23 9.36 -11.23
CA VAL A 102 16.20 8.34 -11.01
C VAL A 102 15.48 8.54 -9.66
N ILE A 103 14.23 8.09 -9.62
CA ILE A 103 13.37 8.04 -8.43
C ILE A 103 13.11 6.56 -8.14
N LEU A 104 13.42 6.11 -6.90
CA LEU A 104 13.44 4.70 -6.50
C LEU A 104 12.55 4.45 -5.29
N GLY A 105 11.67 3.45 -5.36
CA GLY A 105 10.88 2.94 -4.23
C GLY A 105 9.80 3.88 -3.71
N VAL A 106 9.55 4.98 -4.40
CA VAL A 106 8.47 5.94 -4.14
C VAL A 106 7.75 6.29 -5.43
N SER A 107 6.45 6.59 -5.36
CA SER A 107 5.61 6.82 -6.54
C SER A 107 5.37 8.32 -6.75
N PRO A 108 6.11 8.99 -7.67
CA PRO A 108 5.85 10.38 -8.03
C PRO A 108 4.51 10.50 -8.77
N ASN A 109 3.95 11.71 -8.83
CA ASN A 109 2.77 11.96 -9.66
C ASN A 109 3.13 11.87 -11.16
N LEU A 110 2.97 10.66 -11.73
CA LEU A 110 3.34 10.37 -13.12
C LEU A 110 2.46 11.11 -14.13
N ALA A 111 1.18 11.32 -13.84
CA ALA A 111 0.29 12.09 -14.71
C ALA A 111 0.78 13.54 -14.85
N LYS A 112 1.26 14.13 -13.76
CA LYS A 112 1.81 15.49 -13.76
C LYS A 112 3.22 15.55 -14.33
N TYR A 113 4.17 14.86 -13.68
CA TYR A 113 5.59 15.03 -13.99
C TYR A 113 6.05 14.23 -15.22
N GLY A 114 5.37 13.12 -15.55
CA GLY A 114 5.60 12.32 -16.75
C GLY A 114 4.79 12.83 -17.93
N VAL A 115 3.48 12.61 -17.90
CA VAL A 115 2.60 12.87 -19.04
C VAL A 115 2.54 14.35 -19.43
N LYS A 116 2.35 15.24 -18.45
CA LYS A 116 2.11 16.67 -18.70
C LYS A 116 3.39 17.50 -18.81
N GLU A 117 4.33 17.33 -17.88
CA GLU A 117 5.52 18.19 -17.77
C GLU A 117 6.74 17.58 -18.47
N GLY A 118 6.77 16.27 -18.71
CA GLY A 118 7.87 15.58 -19.42
C GLY A 118 9.19 15.53 -18.65
N MET A 119 9.15 15.74 -17.33
CA MET A 119 10.32 15.64 -16.44
C MET A 119 10.71 14.18 -16.17
N ILE A 120 9.74 13.27 -16.18
CA ILE A 120 9.93 11.83 -16.15
C ILE A 120 9.72 11.32 -17.57
N ILE A 121 10.68 10.54 -18.10
CA ILE A 121 10.67 10.10 -19.49
C ILE A 121 9.83 8.84 -19.67
N PRO A 122 9.17 8.65 -20.84
CA PRO A 122 8.52 7.39 -21.18
C PRO A 122 9.55 6.29 -21.41
N LEU A 123 9.25 5.08 -20.94
CA LEU A 123 10.18 3.95 -20.93
C LEU A 123 9.92 2.94 -22.06
N ASP A 124 8.82 3.06 -22.83
CA ASP A 124 8.39 2.07 -23.81
C ASP A 124 9.52 1.64 -24.79
N ASP A 125 10.31 2.58 -25.28
CA ASP A 125 11.41 2.29 -26.22
C ASP A 125 12.62 1.60 -25.54
N TYR A 126 12.71 1.68 -24.21
CA TYR A 126 13.80 1.12 -23.42
C TYR A 126 13.47 -0.25 -22.80
N LEU A 127 12.18 -0.63 -22.72
CA LEU A 127 11.72 -1.90 -22.15
C LEU A 127 11.98 -3.05 -23.13
N THR A 128 13.22 -3.49 -23.21
CA THR A 128 13.71 -4.53 -24.12
C THR A 128 14.37 -5.66 -23.36
N GLU A 129 14.44 -6.86 -23.96
CA GLU A 129 15.20 -8.00 -23.43
C GLU A 129 16.69 -7.69 -23.22
N GLU A 130 17.23 -6.67 -23.91
CA GLU A 130 18.61 -6.24 -23.72
C GLU A 130 18.79 -5.40 -22.46
N ASN A 131 17.78 -4.63 -22.06
CA ASN A 131 17.89 -3.71 -20.93
C ASN A 131 17.29 -4.29 -19.64
N VAL A 132 16.11 -4.94 -19.70
CA VAL A 132 15.34 -5.36 -18.52
C VAL A 132 14.74 -6.76 -18.65
N PRO A 133 15.55 -7.81 -18.89
CA PRO A 133 15.04 -9.17 -19.12
C PRO A 133 14.31 -9.74 -17.92
N ASN A 134 14.77 -9.45 -16.68
CA ASN A 134 14.13 -9.94 -15.45
C ASN A 134 12.78 -9.26 -15.20
N TYR A 135 12.71 -7.94 -15.42
CA TYR A 135 11.46 -7.19 -15.32
C TYR A 135 10.42 -7.71 -16.31
N LEU A 136 10.77 -7.84 -17.59
CA LEU A 136 9.85 -8.33 -18.63
C LEU A 136 9.33 -9.73 -18.29
N LYS A 137 10.20 -10.62 -17.84
CA LYS A 137 9.82 -11.97 -17.40
C LYS A 137 8.86 -11.93 -16.21
N THR A 138 9.10 -11.07 -15.23
CA THR A 138 8.21 -10.92 -14.07
C THR A 138 6.86 -10.36 -14.49
N MET A 139 6.82 -9.42 -15.41
CA MET A 139 5.59 -8.82 -15.92
C MET A 139 4.79 -9.72 -16.89
N GLU A 140 5.31 -10.88 -17.30
CA GLU A 140 4.51 -11.89 -18.04
C GLU A 140 3.28 -12.34 -17.22
N GLU A 141 3.38 -12.38 -15.89
CA GLU A 141 2.28 -12.76 -14.99
C GLU A 141 1.20 -11.67 -14.91
N PHE A 142 1.58 -10.40 -14.92
CA PHE A 142 0.69 -9.28 -14.62
C PHE A 142 0.28 -8.46 -15.85
N GLY A 143 1.14 -8.42 -16.86
CA GLY A 143 1.00 -7.56 -18.04
C GLY A 143 1.54 -6.14 -17.83
N LEU A 144 2.22 -5.63 -18.85
CA LEU A 144 2.79 -4.27 -18.83
C LEU A 144 1.72 -3.17 -18.81
N ASP A 145 0.50 -3.47 -19.24
CA ASP A 145 -0.58 -2.48 -19.31
C ASP A 145 -1.00 -1.96 -17.93
N MET A 146 -0.70 -2.71 -16.86
CA MET A 146 -0.94 -2.26 -15.48
C MET A 146 -0.13 -1.02 -15.09
N THR A 147 1.01 -0.78 -15.74
CA THR A 147 1.90 0.36 -15.46
C THR A 147 1.77 1.51 -16.46
N ARG A 148 0.79 1.43 -17.42
CA ARG A 148 0.55 2.50 -18.37
C ARG A 148 -0.24 3.64 -17.76
N GLU A 149 0.17 4.86 -18.07
CA GLU A 149 -0.56 6.08 -17.76
C GLU A 149 -1.72 6.32 -18.75
N ALA A 150 -2.53 7.36 -18.49
CA ALA A 150 -3.71 7.69 -19.28
C ALA A 150 -3.42 8.00 -20.77
N ASP A 151 -2.19 8.38 -21.12
CA ASP A 151 -1.73 8.59 -22.50
C ASP A 151 -1.27 7.29 -23.20
N GLY A 152 -1.35 6.16 -22.51
CA GLY A 152 -0.99 4.83 -23.00
C GLY A 152 0.50 4.49 -22.91
N LYS A 153 1.33 5.34 -22.29
CA LYS A 153 2.77 5.11 -22.14
C LYS A 153 3.13 4.67 -20.72
N ILE A 154 4.29 4.03 -20.60
CA ILE A 154 4.89 3.59 -19.34
C ILE A 154 5.93 4.62 -18.90
N TYR A 155 5.81 5.15 -17.68
CA TYR A 155 6.74 6.13 -17.12
C TYR A 155 7.51 5.60 -15.92
N SER A 156 7.17 4.40 -15.45
CA SER A 156 7.84 3.77 -14.32
C SER A 156 7.77 2.25 -14.41
N LEU A 157 8.69 1.58 -13.72
CA LEU A 157 8.60 0.15 -13.48
C LEU A 157 7.66 -0.14 -12.30
N ALA A 158 7.15 -1.37 -12.25
CA ALA A 158 6.21 -1.84 -11.25
C ALA A 158 6.89 -2.16 -9.92
N ASN A 159 6.21 -1.85 -8.82
CA ASN A 159 6.39 -2.49 -7.54
C ASN A 159 5.46 -3.70 -7.45
N ILE A 160 5.97 -4.85 -7.03
CA ILE A 160 5.21 -6.10 -6.98
C ILE A 160 5.28 -6.64 -5.55
N ASN A 161 4.16 -6.62 -4.86
CA ASN A 161 4.05 -7.12 -3.49
C ASN A 161 2.72 -7.85 -3.30
N VAL A 162 2.64 -9.06 -3.86
CA VAL A 162 1.44 -9.90 -3.80
C VAL A 162 1.35 -10.57 -2.43
N CYS A 163 0.83 -9.82 -1.49
CA CYS A 163 0.61 -10.28 -0.13
C CYS A 163 -0.77 -10.93 -0.01
N TYR A 164 -0.82 -12.27 0.06
CA TYR A 164 -2.09 -13.00 0.09
C TYR A 164 -3.03 -12.54 1.21
N HIS A 165 -2.55 -12.51 2.46
CA HIS A 165 -3.38 -12.11 3.58
C HIS A 165 -3.75 -10.61 3.59
N CYS A 166 -2.97 -9.76 2.87
CA CYS A 166 -3.25 -8.34 2.74
C CYS A 166 -4.44 -8.08 1.80
N GLN A 167 -4.66 -8.96 0.83
CA GLN A 167 -5.84 -8.88 -0.04
C GLN A 167 -7.13 -8.98 0.76
N TYR A 168 -7.11 -9.75 1.86
CA TYR A 168 -8.21 -9.91 2.82
C TYR A 168 -7.93 -9.14 4.11
N GLY A 169 -7.48 -7.87 3.98
CA GLY A 169 -6.98 -7.11 5.12
C GLY A 169 -8.05 -6.73 6.16
N ARG A 170 -9.33 -6.64 5.78
CA ARG A 170 -10.42 -6.26 6.70
C ARG A 170 -10.79 -7.44 7.59
N LYS A 171 -10.11 -7.58 8.74
CA LYS A 171 -10.29 -8.68 9.68
C LYS A 171 -10.88 -8.22 11.01
N MET A 172 -11.71 -9.09 11.61
CA MET A 172 -12.20 -8.95 12.99
C MET A 172 -11.52 -9.97 13.89
N TRP A 173 -11.00 -9.49 15.00
CA TRP A 173 -10.37 -10.30 16.04
C TRP A 173 -11.27 -10.34 17.25
N VAL A 174 -11.48 -11.54 17.81
CA VAL A 174 -12.35 -11.76 18.97
C VAL A 174 -11.59 -12.41 20.13
N ASN A 175 -11.80 -11.93 21.34
CA ASN A 175 -11.24 -12.53 22.55
C ASN A 175 -11.99 -13.83 22.87
N LYS A 176 -11.39 -14.96 22.45
CA LYS A 176 -11.98 -16.30 22.61
C LYS A 176 -12.13 -16.67 24.09
N ARG A 177 -11.22 -16.23 24.95
CA ARG A 177 -11.33 -16.49 26.40
C ARG A 177 -12.61 -15.90 26.99
N TYR A 178 -13.00 -14.66 26.60
CA TYR A 178 -14.24 -14.07 27.09
C TYR A 178 -15.47 -14.80 26.56
N LEU A 179 -15.45 -15.26 25.29
CA LEU A 179 -16.55 -16.08 24.77
C LEU A 179 -16.69 -17.39 25.57
N ASP A 180 -15.59 -18.07 25.88
CA ASP A 180 -15.59 -19.31 26.67
C ASP A 180 -16.09 -19.06 28.08
N GLU A 181 -15.67 -17.98 28.75
CA GLU A 181 -16.14 -17.58 30.08
C GLU A 181 -17.65 -17.26 30.10
N MET A 182 -18.19 -16.67 29.04
CA MET A 182 -19.62 -16.43 28.87
C MET A 182 -20.40 -17.67 28.40
N GLY A 183 -19.72 -18.72 27.94
CA GLY A 183 -20.34 -19.93 27.38
C GLY A 183 -21.10 -19.64 26.07
N VAL A 184 -20.49 -18.85 25.16
CA VAL A 184 -21.01 -18.53 23.83
C VAL A 184 -20.00 -18.89 22.76
N GLU A 185 -20.48 -19.20 21.56
CA GLU A 185 -19.66 -19.46 20.39
C GLU A 185 -19.31 -18.15 19.65
N ILE A 186 -18.38 -18.22 18.71
CA ILE A 186 -18.08 -17.11 17.80
C ILE A 186 -19.33 -16.83 16.95
N PRO A 187 -19.85 -15.59 16.94
CA PRO A 187 -21.07 -15.26 16.19
C PRO A 187 -20.85 -15.39 14.67
N THR A 188 -21.87 -15.86 13.98
CA THR A 188 -21.88 -16.08 12.53
C THR A 188 -22.90 -15.22 11.78
N THR A 189 -23.85 -14.61 12.51
CA THR A 189 -24.87 -13.71 11.98
C THR A 189 -24.85 -12.38 12.71
N THR A 190 -25.45 -11.35 12.11
CA THR A 190 -25.63 -10.03 12.76
C THR A 190 -26.42 -10.13 14.05
N GLN A 191 -27.45 -10.99 14.12
CA GLN A 191 -28.23 -11.18 15.36
C GLN A 191 -27.38 -11.83 16.46
N GLU A 192 -26.65 -12.90 16.13
CA GLU A 192 -25.75 -13.55 17.12
C GLU A 192 -24.64 -12.58 17.60
N PHE A 193 -24.13 -11.72 16.69
CA PHE A 193 -23.15 -10.69 17.03
C PHE A 193 -23.72 -9.69 18.04
N TYR A 194 -24.95 -9.22 17.81
CA TYR A 194 -25.65 -8.34 18.74
C TYR A 194 -25.84 -9.02 20.11
N ASP A 195 -26.35 -10.27 20.13
CA ASP A 195 -26.62 -11.02 21.37
C ASP A 195 -25.32 -11.28 22.18
N VAL A 196 -24.20 -11.52 21.48
CA VAL A 196 -22.87 -11.69 22.11
C VAL A 196 -22.39 -10.35 22.69
N CYS A 197 -22.57 -9.23 21.99
CA CYS A 197 -22.24 -7.91 22.50
C CYS A 197 -23.08 -7.57 23.76
N GLU A 198 -24.39 -7.81 23.72
CA GLU A 198 -25.28 -7.59 24.87
C GLU A 198 -24.81 -8.39 26.09
N LYS A 199 -24.55 -9.68 25.89
CA LYS A 199 -24.07 -10.56 26.96
C LYS A 199 -22.70 -10.13 27.52
N PHE A 200 -21.81 -9.64 26.65
CA PHE A 200 -20.51 -9.13 27.09
C PHE A 200 -20.65 -7.87 27.93
N MET A 201 -21.52 -6.93 27.55
CA MET A 201 -21.79 -5.71 28.33
C MET A 201 -22.39 -6.03 29.72
N GLU A 202 -23.20 -7.09 29.82
CA GLU A 202 -23.69 -7.59 31.10
C GLU A 202 -22.56 -8.22 31.93
N TYR A 203 -21.67 -9.01 31.28
CA TYR A 203 -20.55 -9.71 31.91
C TYR A 203 -19.41 -8.77 32.33
N LYS A 204 -19.09 -7.79 31.51
CA LYS A 204 -18.03 -6.78 31.72
C LYS A 204 -18.59 -5.37 31.54
N PRO A 205 -19.32 -4.80 32.50
CA PRO A 205 -20.00 -3.50 32.33
C PRO A 205 -19.08 -2.29 32.07
N THR A 206 -17.78 -2.43 32.30
CA THR A 206 -16.76 -1.42 32.00
C THR A 206 -15.95 -1.77 30.74
N GLY A 207 -16.26 -2.91 30.11
CA GLY A 207 -15.57 -3.37 28.90
C GLY A 207 -16.11 -2.70 27.66
N ILE A 208 -15.40 -2.90 26.57
CA ILE A 208 -15.75 -2.42 25.23
C ILE A 208 -16.07 -3.65 24.40
N ALA A 209 -17.33 -3.75 23.92
CA ALA A 209 -17.71 -4.91 23.12
C ALA A 209 -17.05 -4.86 21.73
N VAL A 210 -17.04 -3.71 21.06
CA VAL A 210 -16.42 -3.55 19.74
C VAL A 210 -15.56 -2.29 19.74
N ALA A 211 -14.29 -2.44 19.37
CA ALA A 211 -13.33 -1.36 19.20
C ALA A 211 -12.87 -1.27 17.74
N GLY A 212 -12.71 -0.05 17.26
CA GLY A 212 -12.15 0.29 15.96
C GLY A 212 -11.32 1.56 16.04
N ALA A 213 -10.86 2.05 14.88
CA ALA A 213 -10.20 3.33 14.78
C ALA A 213 -10.54 4.02 13.45
N ALA A 214 -10.63 5.34 13.47
CA ALA A 214 -10.87 6.13 12.27
C ALA A 214 -9.70 6.07 11.29
N GLN A 215 -8.47 5.91 11.81
CA GLN A 215 -7.24 5.87 11.03
C GLN A 215 -6.41 4.64 11.40
N GLY A 216 -6.01 3.91 10.39
CA GLY A 216 -5.19 2.70 10.50
C GLY A 216 -5.48 1.71 9.38
N TRP A 217 -4.65 0.70 9.27
CA TRP A 217 -4.79 -0.31 8.24
C TRP A 217 -5.93 -1.27 8.58
N PHE A 218 -7.07 -1.12 7.87
CA PHE A 218 -8.31 -1.87 8.10
C PHE A 218 -8.83 -1.81 9.55
N SER A 219 -8.72 -0.66 10.20
CA SER A 219 -9.09 -0.45 11.61
C SER A 219 -10.54 -0.02 11.84
N ARG A 220 -11.29 0.28 10.77
CA ARG A 220 -12.67 0.79 10.88
C ARG A 220 -13.65 -0.37 11.09
N MET A 221 -14.21 -0.49 12.30
CA MET A 221 -15.14 -1.56 12.65
C MET A 221 -16.44 -1.49 11.84
N GLN A 222 -16.91 -0.27 11.52
CA GLN A 222 -18.12 -0.08 10.74
C GLN A 222 -18.01 -0.67 9.33
N ASP A 223 -16.85 -0.59 8.68
CA ASP A 223 -16.66 -1.15 7.34
C ASP A 223 -16.78 -2.69 7.36
N TRP A 224 -16.22 -3.34 8.39
CA TRP A 224 -16.33 -4.78 8.54
C TRP A 224 -17.76 -5.24 8.85
N ILE A 225 -18.48 -4.49 9.69
CA ILE A 225 -19.89 -4.79 10.02
C ILE A 225 -20.81 -4.54 8.83
N LEU A 226 -20.57 -3.47 8.06
CA LEU A 226 -21.35 -3.13 6.87
C LEU A 226 -21.18 -4.15 5.74
N ASP A 227 -20.08 -4.91 5.70
CA ASP A 227 -19.88 -6.02 4.73
C ASP A 227 -20.92 -7.16 4.92
N ALA A 228 -21.71 -7.16 6.02
CA ALA A 228 -22.87 -8.03 6.18
C ALA A 228 -24.12 -7.52 5.43
N PHE A 229 -24.08 -6.32 4.86
CA PHE A 229 -25.19 -5.67 4.15
C PHE A 229 -24.81 -5.30 2.71
N THR A 230 -23.63 -4.71 2.54
CA THR A 230 -23.08 -4.30 1.24
C THR A 230 -21.57 -4.29 1.30
N LEU A 231 -20.88 -4.53 0.16
CA LEU A 231 -19.41 -4.45 0.11
C LEU A 231 -18.97 -3.00 0.29
N MET A 232 -18.21 -2.74 1.33
CA MET A 232 -17.66 -1.41 1.57
C MET A 232 -16.35 -1.19 0.81
N PRO A 233 -16.24 -0.12 0.00
CA PRO A 233 -14.98 0.28 -0.60
C PRO A 233 -13.91 0.61 0.46
N GLY A 234 -12.65 0.55 0.05
CA GLY A 234 -11.51 0.93 0.85
C GLY A 234 -11.09 2.39 0.61
N LYS A 235 -9.83 2.70 0.93
CA LYS A 235 -9.23 3.96 0.54
C LYS A 235 -8.80 3.87 -0.93
N SER A 236 -9.25 4.80 -1.76
CA SER A 236 -8.82 4.88 -3.16
C SER A 236 -7.36 5.29 -3.26
N SER A 237 -6.60 4.59 -4.08
CA SER A 237 -5.26 5.01 -4.49
C SER A 237 -5.32 6.14 -5.53
N THR A 238 -6.41 6.20 -6.29
CA THR A 238 -6.59 7.12 -7.43
C THR A 238 -6.79 8.57 -6.99
N LEU A 239 -7.65 8.83 -5.99
CA LEU A 239 -8.00 10.18 -5.54
C LEU A 239 -7.46 10.54 -4.15
N ALA A 240 -6.69 9.64 -3.52
CA ALA A 240 -6.14 9.79 -2.16
C ALA A 240 -7.19 10.07 -1.06
N VAL A 241 -8.48 9.83 -1.35
CA VAL A 241 -9.60 9.92 -0.41
C VAL A 241 -10.17 8.53 -0.16
N ARG A 242 -11.02 8.39 0.87
CA ARG A 242 -11.75 7.14 1.06
C ARG A 242 -12.72 6.95 -0.10
N ASP A 243 -12.62 5.81 -0.75
CA ASP A 243 -13.48 5.50 -1.87
C ASP A 243 -14.89 5.12 -1.35
N THR A 244 -15.87 5.81 -1.86
CA THR A 244 -17.29 5.55 -1.61
C THR A 244 -17.99 5.05 -2.88
N VAL A 245 -17.22 4.95 -3.97
CA VAL A 245 -17.68 4.56 -5.28
C VAL A 245 -17.28 3.12 -5.56
N ALA A 246 -18.23 2.35 -6.06
CA ALA A 246 -18.02 0.99 -6.55
C ALA A 246 -18.73 0.82 -7.89
N ARG A 247 -18.53 -0.32 -8.55
CA ARG A 247 -19.20 -0.64 -9.81
C ARG A 247 -20.31 -1.66 -9.56
N ASP A 248 -21.50 -1.36 -9.99
CA ASP A 248 -22.60 -2.32 -10.01
C ASP A 248 -22.41 -3.31 -11.16
N LYS A 249 -22.37 -4.61 -10.85
CA LYS A 249 -22.09 -5.69 -11.83
C LYS A 249 -23.24 -5.89 -12.83
N GLU A 250 -24.48 -5.56 -12.47
CA GLU A 250 -25.64 -5.74 -13.33
C GLU A 250 -25.72 -4.62 -14.38
N THR A 251 -25.58 -3.38 -13.95
CA THR A 251 -25.67 -2.21 -14.84
C THR A 251 -24.35 -1.87 -15.51
N GLY A 252 -23.25 -2.31 -14.94
CA GLY A 252 -21.90 -1.94 -15.37
C GLY A 252 -21.53 -0.49 -15.09
N LYS A 253 -22.23 0.19 -14.16
CA LYS A 253 -22.07 1.61 -13.87
C LYS A 253 -21.49 1.86 -12.48
N ALA A 254 -20.83 2.99 -12.34
CA ALA A 254 -20.40 3.51 -11.06
C ALA A 254 -21.60 3.85 -10.18
N ILE A 255 -21.53 3.49 -8.90
CA ILE A 255 -22.53 3.80 -7.88
C ILE A 255 -21.84 4.33 -6.62
N CYS A 256 -22.54 5.17 -5.87
CA CYS A 256 -22.13 5.58 -4.53
C CYS A 256 -22.71 4.63 -3.49
N VAL A 257 -21.89 3.78 -2.89
CA VAL A 257 -22.32 2.78 -1.90
C VAL A 257 -22.99 3.44 -0.69
N GLY A 258 -22.45 4.58 -0.25
CA GLY A 258 -22.97 5.32 0.91
C GLY A 258 -24.41 5.84 0.77
N THR A 259 -25.02 5.78 -0.44
CA THR A 259 -26.39 6.25 -0.68
C THR A 259 -27.37 5.12 -0.98
N THR A 260 -26.94 3.84 -0.86
CA THR A 260 -27.79 2.68 -1.15
C THR A 260 -28.70 2.29 0.03
N ASP A 261 -29.77 1.56 -0.27
CA ASP A 261 -30.68 1.04 0.76
C ASP A 261 -29.99 0.00 1.67
N GLU A 262 -29.10 -0.81 1.12
CA GLU A 262 -28.31 -1.80 1.86
C GLU A 262 -27.38 -1.11 2.88
N TYR A 263 -26.76 0.00 2.49
CA TYR A 263 -25.96 0.81 3.40
C TYR A 263 -26.82 1.40 4.53
N LYS A 264 -28.02 1.92 4.20
CA LYS A 264 -28.98 2.42 5.19
C LYS A 264 -29.35 1.36 6.22
N GLU A 265 -29.66 0.13 5.78
CA GLU A 265 -29.99 -0.98 6.70
C GLU A 265 -28.79 -1.37 7.58
N GLY A 266 -27.57 -1.35 7.04
CA GLY A 266 -26.36 -1.54 7.81
C GLY A 266 -26.13 -0.47 8.88
N LEU A 267 -26.44 0.80 8.58
CA LEU A 267 -26.39 1.90 9.56
C LEU A 267 -27.43 1.72 10.69
N LYS A 268 -28.61 1.19 10.40
CA LYS A 268 -29.60 0.86 11.44
C LYS A 268 -29.08 -0.21 12.40
N PHE A 269 -28.37 -1.21 11.86
CA PHE A 269 -27.74 -2.22 12.69
C PHE A 269 -26.61 -1.63 13.56
N LEU A 270 -25.71 -0.82 12.98
CA LEU A 270 -24.67 -0.11 13.73
C LEU A 270 -25.26 0.78 14.83
N LYS A 271 -26.34 1.50 14.51
CA LYS A 271 -27.08 2.28 15.52
C LYS A 271 -27.60 1.42 16.66
N SER A 272 -28.12 0.23 16.38
CA SER A 272 -28.61 -0.68 17.44
C SER A 272 -27.47 -1.13 18.37
N LEU A 273 -26.27 -1.38 17.85
CA LEU A 273 -25.08 -1.68 18.63
C LEU A 273 -24.61 -0.47 19.45
N TYR A 274 -24.70 0.74 18.88
CA TYR A 274 -24.37 1.97 19.60
C TYR A 274 -25.37 2.24 20.74
N ASP A 275 -26.66 2.09 20.50
CA ASP A 275 -27.72 2.24 21.51
C ASP A 275 -27.59 1.21 22.65
N LEU A 276 -27.05 0.03 22.36
CA LEU A 276 -26.69 -0.99 23.37
C LEU A 276 -25.47 -0.55 24.20
N GLY A 277 -24.69 0.43 23.74
CA GLY A 277 -23.40 0.81 24.35
C GLY A 277 -22.26 -0.14 23.98
N ALA A 278 -22.43 -0.94 22.92
CA ALA A 278 -21.43 -1.92 22.47
C ALA A 278 -20.26 -1.29 21.69
N LEU A 279 -20.48 -0.16 21.01
CA LEU A 279 -19.46 0.56 20.27
C LEU A 279 -18.76 1.58 21.16
N TYR A 280 -17.46 1.69 21.02
CA TYR A 280 -16.67 2.69 21.75
C TYR A 280 -16.78 4.08 21.08
N ASP A 281 -17.12 5.10 21.84
CA ASP A 281 -17.31 6.47 21.31
C ASP A 281 -16.07 7.02 20.61
N GLY A 282 -14.87 6.58 21.01
CA GLY A 282 -13.61 6.97 20.41
C GLY A 282 -13.34 6.39 19.04
N ASP A 283 -14.06 5.36 18.60
CA ASP A 283 -13.81 4.62 17.35
C ASP A 283 -13.86 5.52 16.10
N PHE A 284 -14.67 6.56 16.15
CA PHE A 284 -14.84 7.50 15.04
C PHE A 284 -13.76 8.59 14.96
N THR A 285 -12.85 8.66 15.95
CA THR A 285 -11.84 9.74 16.02
C THR A 285 -10.45 9.26 16.40
N GLN A 286 -10.32 8.11 17.07
CA GLN A 286 -9.02 7.61 17.52
C GLN A 286 -8.17 7.06 16.37
N THR A 287 -6.86 7.08 16.56
CA THR A 287 -5.90 6.42 15.68
C THR A 287 -5.73 4.94 16.06
N ALA A 288 -5.13 4.14 15.17
CA ALA A 288 -4.79 2.75 15.46
C ALA A 288 -3.86 2.62 16.69
N GLU A 289 -2.92 3.56 16.90
CA GLU A 289 -2.04 3.56 18.08
C GLU A 289 -2.79 3.83 19.39
N GLN A 290 -3.81 4.70 19.36
CA GLN A 290 -4.69 4.91 20.51
C GLN A 290 -5.53 3.67 20.80
N MET A 291 -6.09 3.04 19.76
CA MET A 291 -6.80 1.77 19.88
C MET A 291 -5.89 0.64 20.40
N LYS A 292 -4.66 0.54 19.91
CA LYS A 292 -3.65 -0.39 20.42
C LYS A 292 -3.41 -0.19 21.93
N THR A 293 -3.28 1.05 22.36
CA THR A 293 -3.16 1.38 23.78
C THR A 293 -4.38 0.91 24.58
N LEU A 294 -5.59 1.13 24.04
CA LEU A 294 -6.85 0.71 24.64
C LEU A 294 -6.95 -0.82 24.78
N ILE A 295 -6.69 -1.57 23.71
CA ILE A 295 -6.76 -3.04 23.68
C ILE A 295 -5.83 -3.66 24.74
N ASN A 296 -4.65 -3.07 24.98
CA ASN A 296 -3.64 -3.61 25.89
C ASN A 296 -3.85 -3.20 27.36
N GLN A 297 -4.95 -2.53 27.70
CA GLN A 297 -5.26 -2.17 29.10
C GLN A 297 -5.98 -3.33 29.81
N PRO A 298 -5.43 -3.83 30.94
CA PRO A 298 -6.02 -4.97 31.65
C PRO A 298 -7.36 -4.65 32.30
N ASP A 299 -7.63 -3.38 32.61
CA ASP A 299 -8.82 -2.93 33.35
C ASP A 299 -10.00 -2.58 32.44
N GLU A 300 -9.76 -2.47 31.11
CA GLU A 300 -10.76 -2.16 30.09
C GLU A 300 -10.81 -3.29 29.05
N PRO A 301 -11.47 -4.42 29.35
CA PRO A 301 -11.48 -5.57 28.45
C PRO A 301 -12.18 -5.25 27.13
N VAL A 302 -11.55 -5.57 26.02
CA VAL A 302 -12.10 -5.45 24.66
C VAL A 302 -12.49 -6.84 24.17
N LEU A 303 -13.72 -7.01 23.64
CA LEU A 303 -14.16 -8.29 23.11
C LEU A 303 -13.79 -8.45 21.62
N PHE A 304 -14.18 -7.49 20.78
CA PHE A 304 -13.89 -7.47 19.35
C PHE A 304 -13.06 -6.24 18.97
N PHE A 305 -12.14 -6.40 18.03
CA PHE A 305 -11.51 -5.26 17.37
C PHE A 305 -11.17 -5.56 15.91
N THR A 306 -11.12 -4.50 15.07
CA THR A 306 -10.78 -4.61 13.66
C THR A 306 -9.38 -4.08 13.38
N LEU A 307 -8.54 -4.92 12.74
CA LEU A 307 -7.22 -4.56 12.20
C LEU A 307 -6.80 -5.57 11.14
N GLY A 308 -5.98 -5.16 10.19
CA GLY A 308 -5.44 -6.03 9.15
C GLY A 308 -4.60 -7.18 9.69
N THR A 309 -3.91 -6.95 10.81
CA THR A 309 -3.15 -7.97 11.53
C THR A 309 -3.29 -7.79 13.05
N ILE A 310 -3.30 -8.90 13.77
CA ILE A 310 -3.35 -8.88 15.24
C ILE A 310 -2.13 -8.17 15.86
N SER A 311 -0.97 -8.25 15.21
CA SER A 311 0.28 -7.63 15.70
C SER A 311 0.24 -6.10 15.75
N ASP A 312 -0.62 -5.48 14.93
CA ASP A 312 -0.83 -4.02 14.98
C ASP A 312 -1.64 -3.61 16.22
N GLY A 313 -2.47 -4.51 16.74
CA GLY A 313 -3.26 -4.28 17.95
C GLY A 313 -2.59 -4.76 19.24
N ILE A 314 -1.86 -5.87 19.19
CA ILE A 314 -1.30 -6.51 20.38
C ILE A 314 0.15 -6.90 20.11
N ASP A 315 1.04 -6.40 20.96
CA ASP A 315 2.44 -6.81 20.95
C ASP A 315 2.59 -8.15 21.70
N ALA A 316 2.83 -9.21 20.96
CA ALA A 316 2.99 -10.55 21.52
C ALA A 316 4.22 -10.69 22.43
N ALA A 317 5.25 -9.86 22.28
CA ALA A 317 6.44 -9.90 23.13
C ALA A 317 6.17 -9.32 24.52
N THR A 318 5.37 -8.25 24.60
CA THR A 318 5.04 -7.58 25.87
C THR A 318 3.75 -8.08 26.50
N ASN A 319 2.78 -8.54 25.69
CA ASN A 319 1.46 -9.01 26.13
C ASN A 319 1.10 -10.39 25.54
N PRO A 320 1.91 -11.45 25.77
CA PRO A 320 1.70 -12.76 25.15
C PRO A 320 0.37 -13.41 25.55
N ASP A 321 -0.14 -13.13 26.75
CA ASP A 321 -1.42 -13.67 27.22
C ASP A 321 -2.61 -13.03 26.49
N PHE A 322 -2.55 -11.73 26.19
CA PHE A 322 -3.56 -11.09 25.35
C PHE A 322 -3.50 -11.59 23.92
N TYR A 323 -2.30 -11.69 23.34
CA TYR A 323 -2.12 -12.13 21.96
C TYR A 323 -2.77 -13.51 21.71
N LYS A 324 -2.52 -14.49 22.59
CA LYS A 324 -3.06 -15.86 22.45
C LYS A 324 -4.57 -15.97 22.69
N ASP A 325 -5.16 -15.00 23.42
CA ASP A 325 -6.59 -15.02 23.75
C ASP A 325 -7.47 -14.58 22.56
N TYR A 326 -6.87 -13.90 21.55
CA TYR A 326 -7.61 -13.44 20.37
C TYR A 326 -7.45 -14.39 19.19
N VAL A 327 -8.56 -14.62 18.50
CA VAL A 327 -8.62 -15.38 17.26
C VAL A 327 -9.31 -14.55 16.18
N CYS A 328 -8.96 -14.81 14.91
CA CYS A 328 -9.66 -14.20 13.78
C CYS A 328 -11.03 -14.85 13.60
N MET A 329 -12.06 -14.07 13.29
CA MET A 329 -13.38 -14.59 12.98
C MET A 329 -13.78 -14.30 11.53
N ALA A 330 -14.63 -15.18 10.97
CA ALA A 330 -15.17 -14.99 9.63
C ALA A 330 -16.15 -13.81 9.58
N PRO A 331 -16.39 -13.20 8.40
CA PRO A 331 -17.48 -12.23 8.22
C PRO A 331 -18.81 -12.80 8.71
N ILE A 332 -19.66 -11.95 9.26
CA ILE A 332 -21.01 -12.34 9.71
C ILE A 332 -22.03 -12.24 8.59
N GLU A 333 -23.10 -13.03 8.67
CA GLU A 333 -24.21 -13.01 7.72
C GLU A 333 -25.27 -11.99 8.14
N GLY A 334 -25.68 -11.14 7.21
CA GLY A 334 -26.76 -10.16 7.38
C GLY A 334 -28.15 -10.78 7.34
N PRO A 335 -29.19 -9.97 7.61
CA PRO A 335 -30.58 -10.47 7.71
C PRO A 335 -31.14 -11.05 6.41
N ASP A 336 -30.63 -10.65 5.27
CA ASP A 336 -31.03 -11.12 3.92
C ASP A 336 -30.14 -12.25 3.38
N GLY A 337 -29.17 -12.74 4.18
CA GLY A 337 -28.20 -13.78 3.81
C GLY A 337 -26.92 -13.24 3.16
N THR A 338 -26.75 -11.92 3.08
CA THR A 338 -25.51 -11.29 2.59
C THR A 338 -24.37 -11.58 3.57
N ARG A 339 -23.26 -12.09 3.03
CA ARG A 339 -22.02 -12.37 3.76
C ARG A 339 -20.83 -12.13 2.84
N ILE A 340 -20.12 -11.06 3.08
CA ILE A 340 -19.08 -10.57 2.17
C ILE A 340 -17.76 -10.48 2.93
N ALA A 341 -16.68 -10.96 2.31
CA ALA A 341 -15.32 -10.62 2.69
C ALA A 341 -14.79 -9.57 1.73
N TYR A 342 -14.26 -8.49 2.27
CA TYR A 342 -13.47 -7.55 1.48
C TYR A 342 -12.27 -8.25 0.86
N GLN A 343 -12.11 -8.09 -0.43
CA GLN A 343 -10.90 -8.45 -1.15
C GLN A 343 -10.38 -7.22 -1.88
N SER A 344 -9.10 -6.91 -1.70
CA SER A 344 -8.47 -5.82 -2.43
C SER A 344 -8.58 -6.07 -3.94
N PRO A 345 -9.05 -5.11 -4.73
CA PRO A 345 -9.10 -5.26 -6.18
C PRO A 345 -7.70 -5.28 -6.81
N ASN A 346 -6.72 -4.61 -6.17
CA ASN A 346 -5.35 -4.58 -6.63
C ASN A 346 -4.64 -5.90 -6.30
N PRO A 347 -4.06 -6.59 -7.30
CA PRO A 347 -3.35 -7.86 -7.07
C PRO A 347 -2.02 -7.70 -6.31
N GLY A 348 -1.61 -6.49 -5.95
CA GLY A 348 -0.33 -6.18 -5.33
C GLY A 348 0.72 -5.67 -6.31
N VAL A 349 0.28 -5.13 -7.44
CA VAL A 349 1.14 -4.46 -8.43
C VAL A 349 0.78 -2.98 -8.46
N SER A 350 1.78 -2.11 -8.36
CA SER A 350 1.58 -0.66 -8.47
C SER A 350 2.66 -0.04 -9.35
N SER A 351 2.33 1.07 -10.02
CA SER A 351 3.29 1.88 -10.76
C SER A 351 4.15 2.73 -9.82
N GLY A 352 5.21 3.36 -10.33
CA GLY A 352 6.01 4.34 -9.62
C GLY A 352 7.21 3.79 -8.84
N ALA A 353 7.50 2.49 -8.89
CA ALA A 353 8.63 1.94 -8.12
C ALA A 353 10.00 2.41 -8.60
N PHE A 354 10.14 2.68 -9.89
CA PHE A 354 11.36 3.21 -10.49
C PHE A 354 11.00 4.08 -11.69
N ALA A 355 11.39 5.34 -11.63
CA ALA A 355 11.18 6.29 -12.72
C ALA A 355 12.50 6.97 -13.09
N ILE A 356 12.67 7.29 -14.37
CA ILE A 356 13.86 7.95 -14.92
C ILE A 356 13.47 9.37 -15.30
N THR A 357 14.27 10.34 -14.89
CA THR A 357 14.05 11.74 -15.23
C THR A 357 14.78 12.14 -16.52
N ASP A 358 14.42 13.28 -17.08
CA ASP A 358 15.10 13.86 -18.26
C ASP A 358 16.52 14.39 -17.97
N LYS A 359 16.99 14.29 -16.70
CA LYS A 359 18.38 14.58 -16.31
C LYS A 359 19.31 13.39 -16.50
N CYS A 360 18.76 12.17 -16.52
CA CYS A 360 19.55 10.96 -16.65
C CYS A 360 20.24 10.89 -18.01
N GLU A 361 21.57 10.97 -18.01
CA GLU A 361 22.37 10.89 -19.25
C GLU A 361 22.47 9.47 -19.82
N ASN A 362 22.24 8.43 -18.96
CA ASN A 362 22.38 7.02 -19.31
C ASN A 362 21.15 6.18 -18.90
N PRO A 363 19.96 6.37 -19.52
CA PRO A 363 18.74 5.63 -19.16
C PRO A 363 18.88 4.11 -19.26
N GLU A 364 19.62 3.60 -20.25
CA GLU A 364 19.86 2.16 -20.39
C GLU A 364 20.67 1.59 -19.25
N ALA A 365 21.70 2.31 -18.74
CA ALA A 365 22.46 1.90 -17.58
C ALA A 365 21.58 1.85 -16.32
N ALA A 366 20.75 2.86 -16.12
CA ALA A 366 19.79 2.91 -15.00
C ALA A 366 18.80 1.73 -15.05
N LEU A 367 18.29 1.39 -16.24
CA LEU A 367 17.39 0.24 -16.43
C LEU A 367 18.08 -1.10 -16.19
N ARG A 368 19.31 -1.29 -16.68
CA ARG A 368 20.09 -2.53 -16.46
C ARG A 368 20.48 -2.68 -14.98
N TRP A 369 20.67 -1.56 -14.29
CA TRP A 369 20.91 -1.55 -12.85
C TRP A 369 19.66 -1.98 -12.07
N VAL A 370 18.50 -1.38 -12.35
CA VAL A 370 17.26 -1.69 -11.63
C VAL A 370 16.73 -3.09 -11.94
N ASP A 371 17.05 -3.67 -13.09
CA ASP A 371 16.67 -5.02 -13.48
C ASP A 371 17.20 -6.10 -12.49
N PHE A 372 18.26 -5.77 -11.71
CA PHE A 372 18.75 -6.61 -10.62
C PHE A 372 17.65 -6.95 -9.63
N PHE A 373 16.82 -5.99 -9.23
CA PHE A 373 15.77 -6.20 -8.23
C PHE A 373 14.70 -7.18 -8.69
N TYR A 374 14.50 -7.32 -10.00
CA TYR A 374 13.57 -8.29 -10.60
C TYR A 374 14.19 -9.68 -10.83
N SER A 375 15.45 -9.86 -10.50
CA SER A 375 16.10 -11.17 -10.55
C SER A 375 15.61 -12.08 -9.42
N ALA A 376 15.93 -13.39 -9.50
CA ALA A 376 15.50 -14.37 -8.51
C ALA A 376 15.94 -14.07 -7.06
N THR A 377 16.97 -13.27 -6.89
CA THR A 377 17.55 -12.93 -5.56
C THR A 377 17.54 -11.44 -5.25
N GLY A 378 17.13 -10.59 -6.19
CA GLY A 378 17.19 -9.13 -6.02
C GLY A 378 16.40 -8.63 -4.82
N ASP A 379 15.17 -9.10 -4.64
CA ASP A 379 14.33 -8.77 -3.49
C ASP A 379 14.94 -9.32 -2.18
N LEU A 380 15.46 -10.56 -2.17
CA LEU A 380 16.12 -11.14 -0.99
C LEU A 380 17.34 -10.30 -0.56
N CYS A 381 18.18 -9.94 -1.53
CA CYS A 381 19.39 -9.16 -1.27
C CYS A 381 19.05 -7.78 -0.69
N SER A 382 18.09 -7.09 -1.27
CA SER A 382 17.70 -5.73 -0.80
C SER A 382 17.05 -5.76 0.57
N GLN A 383 16.22 -6.78 0.84
CA GLN A 383 15.41 -6.86 2.05
C GLN A 383 16.15 -7.46 3.25
N PHE A 384 17.09 -8.39 3.02
CA PHE A 384 17.65 -9.20 4.10
C PHE A 384 19.18 -9.24 4.10
N GLY A 385 19.85 -8.71 3.07
CA GLY A 385 21.30 -8.74 2.89
C GLY A 385 21.72 -9.60 1.70
N ALA A 386 22.95 -9.40 1.23
CA ALA A 386 23.42 -9.94 -0.04
C ALA A 386 24.08 -11.33 0.04
N GLU A 387 24.20 -11.93 1.24
CA GLU A 387 25.05 -13.11 1.46
C GLU A 387 24.21 -14.40 1.61
N GLU A 388 24.11 -15.20 0.53
CA GLU A 388 23.47 -16.52 0.57
C GLU A 388 24.15 -17.43 1.61
N GLY A 389 23.36 -18.11 2.43
CA GLY A 389 23.82 -18.95 3.53
C GLY A 389 24.00 -18.21 4.86
N THR A 390 24.02 -16.87 4.84
CA THR A 390 24.06 -16.02 6.03
C THR A 390 22.72 -15.29 6.20
N ASP A 391 22.24 -14.64 5.15
CA ASP A 391 21.04 -13.82 5.19
C ASP A 391 19.80 -14.61 4.77
N TRP A 392 19.94 -15.48 3.80
CA TRP A 392 18.89 -16.32 3.26
C TRP A 392 19.46 -17.56 2.56
N VAL A 393 18.59 -18.54 2.24
CA VAL A 393 18.95 -19.75 1.48
C VAL A 393 17.85 -19.99 0.44
N LEU A 394 18.25 -20.28 -0.81
CA LEU A 394 17.31 -20.72 -1.85
C LEU A 394 17.02 -22.22 -1.74
N ASN A 395 15.78 -22.60 -2.06
CA ASN A 395 15.31 -23.98 -2.13
C ASN A 395 15.77 -24.84 -0.92
N PRO A 396 15.48 -24.43 0.33
CA PRO A 396 15.96 -25.13 1.52
C PRO A 396 15.40 -26.54 1.58
N GLU A 397 16.29 -27.56 1.72
CA GLU A 397 15.91 -28.98 1.67
C GLU A 397 14.94 -29.33 2.79
N GLY A 398 13.81 -29.96 2.41
CA GLY A 398 12.78 -30.46 3.35
C GLY A 398 11.93 -29.37 4.00
N LYS A 399 12.08 -28.10 3.62
CA LYS A 399 11.19 -27.02 4.07
C LYS A 399 9.99 -26.85 3.14
N VAL A 400 8.91 -26.33 3.69
CA VAL A 400 7.68 -26.01 2.96
C VAL A 400 7.34 -24.52 3.11
N GLY A 401 6.68 -23.97 2.10
CA GLY A 401 6.13 -22.62 2.13
C GLY A 401 4.80 -22.55 2.86
N LEU A 402 4.24 -21.35 2.96
CA LEU A 402 2.94 -21.08 3.59
C LEU A 402 1.80 -21.89 2.95
N ASN A 403 1.87 -22.16 1.64
CA ASN A 403 0.91 -22.96 0.88
C ASN A 403 1.13 -24.48 0.98
N GLY A 404 2.12 -24.94 1.77
CA GLY A 404 2.46 -26.35 1.93
C GLY A 404 3.29 -26.97 0.80
N GLU A 405 3.60 -26.20 -0.27
CA GLU A 405 4.49 -26.61 -1.35
C GLU A 405 5.96 -26.49 -0.92
N PRO A 406 6.92 -27.12 -1.63
CA PRO A 406 8.34 -26.94 -1.33
C PRO A 406 8.74 -25.46 -1.26
N ALA A 407 9.43 -25.08 -0.19
CA ALA A 407 9.83 -23.68 0.01
C ALA A 407 10.79 -23.21 -1.09
N ALA A 408 10.56 -22.01 -1.61
CA ALA A 408 11.45 -21.37 -2.58
C ALA A 408 12.68 -20.75 -1.91
N TYR A 409 12.54 -20.26 -0.68
CA TYR A 409 13.63 -19.69 0.10
C TYR A 409 13.33 -19.74 1.60
N GLU A 410 14.37 -19.58 2.41
CA GLU A 410 14.32 -19.37 3.86
C GLU A 410 15.12 -18.12 4.22
N VAL A 411 14.50 -17.21 4.98
CA VAL A 411 15.18 -16.04 5.53
C VAL A 411 15.83 -16.41 6.85
N LEU A 412 17.14 -16.23 6.93
CA LEU A 412 17.97 -16.47 8.11
C LEU A 412 18.18 -15.19 8.92
N ASN A 413 18.46 -14.06 8.23
CA ASN A 413 18.55 -12.73 8.81
C ASN A 413 17.19 -12.02 8.71
N ARG A 414 16.40 -12.09 9.79
CA ARG A 414 15.04 -11.53 9.81
C ARG A 414 15.06 -10.05 10.10
N TYR A 415 14.01 -9.35 9.67
CA TYR A 415 13.77 -7.96 10.03
C TYR A 415 13.88 -7.72 11.54
N THR A 416 14.51 -6.60 11.87
CA THR A 416 14.61 -6.08 13.22
C THR A 416 14.12 -4.63 13.26
N SER A 417 13.57 -4.21 14.40
CA SER A 417 13.26 -2.82 14.68
C SER A 417 14.47 -2.02 15.19
N GLU A 418 15.58 -2.69 15.44
CA GLU A 418 16.82 -2.06 15.85
C GLU A 418 17.48 -1.38 14.66
N THR A 419 18.23 -0.30 14.90
CA THR A 419 18.99 0.38 13.85
C THR A 419 20.10 -0.52 13.34
N GLN A 420 20.16 -0.67 12.02
CA GLN A 420 21.14 -1.49 11.30
C GLN A 420 21.61 -0.78 10.03
N ASN A 421 22.70 -1.25 9.42
CA ASN A 421 23.25 -0.72 8.16
C ASN A 421 23.65 -1.84 7.19
N HIS A 422 23.02 -3.02 7.32
CA HIS A 422 23.35 -4.24 6.57
C HIS A 422 22.53 -4.37 5.27
N ASP A 423 21.25 -4.07 5.35
CA ASP A 423 20.27 -4.21 4.24
C ASP A 423 19.38 -2.97 4.14
N TRP A 424 18.58 -2.90 3.05
CA TRP A 424 17.66 -1.78 2.84
C TRP A 424 16.29 -2.00 3.48
N GLN A 425 15.94 -3.23 3.83
CA GLN A 425 14.60 -3.59 4.28
C GLN A 425 13.50 -3.06 3.33
N ASP A 426 12.61 -2.20 3.84
CA ASP A 426 11.51 -1.65 3.06
C ASP A 426 11.88 -0.44 2.17
N ILE A 427 13.17 -0.14 2.02
CA ILE A 427 13.64 0.88 1.08
C ILE A 427 13.77 0.26 -0.33
N GLY A 428 13.40 1.04 -1.36
CA GLY A 428 13.53 0.63 -2.74
C GLY A 428 12.32 -0.16 -3.26
N ILE A 429 12.58 -1.07 -4.18
CA ILE A 429 11.55 -1.82 -4.91
C ILE A 429 11.29 -3.15 -4.21
N ARG A 430 10.01 -3.51 -4.07
CA ARG A 430 9.58 -4.87 -3.74
C ARG A 430 9.31 -5.65 -5.03
N VAL A 431 9.84 -6.86 -5.12
CA VAL A 431 9.53 -7.81 -6.20
C VAL A 431 9.17 -9.16 -5.60
N ALA A 432 7.98 -9.21 -5.06
CA ALA A 432 7.44 -10.35 -4.33
C ALA A 432 6.10 -10.83 -4.93
N PRO A 433 6.10 -11.52 -6.10
CA PRO A 433 4.91 -12.15 -6.65
C PRO A 433 4.34 -13.21 -5.69
N ALA A 434 3.11 -13.68 -5.93
CA ALA A 434 2.42 -14.61 -5.04
C ALA A 434 3.23 -15.89 -4.77
N SER A 435 3.82 -16.46 -5.81
CA SER A 435 4.64 -17.68 -5.71
C SER A 435 5.86 -17.48 -4.81
N TYR A 436 6.47 -16.29 -4.86
CA TYR A 436 7.60 -15.94 -4.00
C TYR A 436 7.15 -15.80 -2.54
N ARG A 437 6.13 -14.96 -2.26
CA ARG A 437 5.63 -14.77 -0.88
C ARG A 437 5.15 -16.06 -0.23
N LEU A 438 4.37 -16.87 -0.96
CA LEU A 438 3.91 -18.18 -0.49
C LEU A 438 5.02 -19.22 -0.37
N GLY A 439 6.12 -19.03 -1.11
CA GLY A 439 7.32 -19.87 -1.08
C GLY A 439 8.28 -19.59 0.09
N SER A 440 8.02 -18.59 0.94
CA SER A 440 8.81 -18.36 2.15
C SER A 440 8.70 -19.56 3.10
N ALA A 441 9.84 -20.12 3.51
CA ALA A 441 9.87 -21.29 4.39
C ALA A 441 9.17 -21.01 5.72
N VAL A 442 8.29 -21.91 6.12
CA VAL A 442 7.60 -21.88 7.40
C VAL A 442 7.69 -23.24 8.07
N ASP A 443 7.74 -23.27 9.39
CA ASP A 443 7.52 -24.50 10.14
C ASP A 443 6.00 -24.80 10.13
N PRO A 444 5.54 -25.92 9.56
CA PRO A 444 4.11 -26.23 9.52
C PRO A 444 3.48 -26.40 10.91
N ASP A 445 4.29 -26.71 11.92
CA ASP A 445 3.88 -26.87 13.32
C ASP A 445 4.18 -25.60 14.17
N VAL A 446 4.46 -24.47 13.54
CA VAL A 446 4.74 -23.21 14.23
C VAL A 446 3.56 -22.83 15.13
N ASP A 447 3.87 -22.40 16.34
CA ASP A 447 2.86 -21.90 17.30
C ASP A 447 2.33 -20.53 16.83
N VAL A 448 1.15 -20.54 16.21
CA VAL A 448 0.48 -19.32 15.68
C VAL A 448 0.06 -18.33 16.78
N THR A 449 0.15 -18.71 18.06
CA THR A 449 -0.08 -17.81 19.19
C THR A 449 1.18 -17.03 19.60
N LYS A 450 2.22 -17.08 18.79
CA LYS A 450 3.50 -16.39 18.97
C LYS A 450 3.87 -15.55 17.74
N PRO A 451 4.76 -14.56 17.90
CA PRO A 451 5.19 -13.71 16.79
C PRO A 451 5.70 -14.47 15.56
N GLU A 452 6.42 -15.57 15.80
CA GLU A 452 7.01 -16.40 14.74
C GLU A 452 5.96 -17.11 13.87
N GLY A 453 4.74 -17.28 14.40
CA GLY A 453 3.61 -17.90 13.70
C GLY A 453 2.68 -16.92 13.00
N LEU A 454 2.95 -15.61 13.04
CA LEU A 454 2.05 -14.57 12.55
C LEU A 454 1.69 -14.75 11.07
N GLU A 455 2.67 -14.97 10.18
CA GLU A 455 2.41 -15.13 8.75
C GLU A 455 1.50 -16.34 8.47
N LYS A 456 1.72 -17.45 9.19
CA LYS A 456 0.85 -18.62 9.07
C LYS A 456 -0.56 -18.35 9.61
N LEU A 457 -0.68 -17.68 10.75
CA LEU A 457 -1.98 -17.27 11.29
C LEU A 457 -2.77 -16.44 10.29
N LEU A 458 -2.12 -15.45 9.67
CA LEU A 458 -2.76 -14.54 8.72
C LEU A 458 -3.12 -15.26 7.41
N TYR A 459 -2.25 -16.16 6.94
CA TYR A 459 -2.51 -16.99 5.76
C TYR A 459 -3.71 -17.90 5.99
N ASP A 460 -3.69 -18.72 7.07
CA ASP A 460 -4.76 -19.65 7.41
C ASP A 460 -6.10 -18.92 7.61
N ALA A 461 -6.11 -17.81 8.35
CA ALA A 461 -7.30 -17.00 8.56
C ALA A 461 -7.87 -16.45 7.24
N SER A 462 -7.01 -16.00 6.32
CA SER A 462 -7.46 -15.50 5.01
C SER A 462 -8.04 -16.61 4.15
N ALA A 463 -7.35 -17.77 4.05
CA ALA A 463 -7.77 -18.89 3.22
C ALA A 463 -9.04 -19.58 3.74
N GLU A 464 -9.17 -19.73 5.06
CA GLU A 464 -10.28 -20.51 5.63
C GLU A 464 -11.51 -19.64 5.94
N LEU A 465 -11.29 -18.38 6.36
CA LEU A 465 -12.37 -17.56 6.91
C LEU A 465 -12.82 -16.42 5.97
N TYR A 466 -12.00 -15.95 5.03
CA TYR A 466 -12.31 -14.78 4.19
C TYR A 466 -12.46 -15.13 2.71
N GLU A 467 -11.52 -15.85 2.11
CA GLU A 467 -11.57 -16.21 0.69
C GLU A 467 -12.89 -16.85 0.25
N PRO A 468 -13.55 -17.75 1.06
CA PRO A 468 -14.84 -18.34 0.67
C PRO A 468 -15.98 -17.32 0.47
N TYR A 469 -15.86 -16.14 1.03
CA TYR A 469 -16.87 -15.07 0.98
C TYR A 469 -16.45 -13.88 0.11
N ALA A 470 -15.27 -13.93 -0.51
CA ALA A 470 -14.81 -12.91 -1.44
C ALA A 470 -15.54 -13.03 -2.79
N GLY A 471 -15.75 -11.89 -3.46
CA GLY A 471 -16.38 -11.85 -4.78
C GLY A 471 -17.88 -12.20 -4.83
N THR A 472 -18.50 -12.46 -3.67
CA THR A 472 -19.93 -12.81 -3.57
C THR A 472 -20.88 -11.62 -3.75
N SER A 473 -20.38 -10.40 -3.67
CA SER A 473 -21.14 -9.15 -3.79
C SER A 473 -21.65 -8.89 -5.21
N ASN A 474 -22.80 -8.21 -5.32
CA ASN A 474 -23.34 -7.68 -6.58
C ASN A 474 -22.57 -6.46 -7.09
N ILE A 475 -21.75 -5.86 -6.26
CA ILE A 475 -20.87 -4.75 -6.64
C ILE A 475 -19.41 -5.22 -6.62
N GLU A 476 -18.58 -4.54 -7.37
CA GLU A 476 -17.13 -4.74 -7.41
C GLU A 476 -16.39 -3.45 -7.15
N LEU A 477 -15.22 -3.56 -6.55
CA LEU A 477 -14.34 -2.44 -6.28
C LEU A 477 -13.51 -2.14 -7.53
N TYR A 478 -13.19 -0.88 -7.72
CA TYR A 478 -12.25 -0.48 -8.76
C TYR A 478 -10.81 -0.80 -8.32
N ASP A 479 -10.03 -1.33 -9.24
CA ASP A 479 -8.58 -1.30 -9.16
C ASP A 479 -8.07 0.12 -9.45
N GLU A 480 -6.78 0.32 -9.50
CA GLU A 480 -6.17 1.61 -9.84
C GLU A 480 -6.68 2.10 -11.21
N LEU A 481 -7.41 3.21 -11.19
CA LEU A 481 -7.98 3.81 -12.39
C LEU A 481 -7.00 4.81 -13.00
N LYS A 482 -6.91 4.79 -14.32
CA LYS A 482 -6.06 5.73 -15.08
C LYS A 482 -6.82 7.01 -15.34
N ILE A 483 -6.75 7.95 -14.38
CA ILE A 483 -7.32 9.28 -14.51
C ILE A 483 -6.31 10.26 -15.12
N THR A 484 -6.80 11.22 -15.87
CA THR A 484 -5.97 12.31 -16.39
C THR A 484 -5.75 13.37 -15.29
N ASP A 485 -4.70 14.19 -15.45
CA ASP A 485 -4.48 15.33 -14.54
C ASP A 485 -5.66 16.33 -14.54
N GLU A 486 -6.35 16.50 -15.68
CA GLU A 486 -7.55 17.32 -15.81
C GLU A 486 -8.71 16.72 -15.01
N GLU A 487 -9.03 15.44 -15.20
CA GLU A 487 -10.07 14.73 -14.43
C GLU A 487 -9.78 14.77 -12.93
N SER A 488 -8.54 14.51 -12.51
CA SER A 488 -8.13 14.61 -11.11
C SER A 488 -8.36 16.01 -10.54
N SER A 489 -8.00 17.04 -11.29
CA SER A 489 -8.18 18.43 -10.87
C SER A 489 -9.67 18.82 -10.74
N ASP A 490 -10.51 18.30 -11.64
CA ASP A 490 -11.93 18.64 -11.69
C ASP A 490 -12.72 17.97 -10.55
N VAL A 491 -12.38 16.71 -10.20
CA VAL A 491 -13.19 15.94 -9.23
C VAL A 491 -12.57 15.82 -7.83
N SER A 492 -11.30 16.18 -7.62
CA SER A 492 -10.67 16.02 -6.30
C SER A 492 -11.39 16.78 -5.18
N VAL A 493 -11.83 17.99 -5.43
CA VAL A 493 -12.58 18.81 -4.46
C VAL A 493 -13.96 18.21 -4.20
N VAL A 494 -14.62 17.70 -5.26
CA VAL A 494 -15.94 17.04 -5.18
C VAL A 494 -15.83 15.75 -4.38
N ALA A 495 -14.80 14.94 -4.62
CA ALA A 495 -14.57 13.68 -3.91
C ALA A 495 -14.36 13.91 -2.40
N VAL A 496 -13.54 14.89 -2.03
CA VAL A 496 -13.30 15.26 -0.61
C VAL A 496 -14.58 15.74 0.07
N GLU A 497 -15.40 16.56 -0.61
CA GLU A 497 -16.65 17.04 -0.03
C GLU A 497 -17.69 15.91 0.12
N ILE A 498 -17.79 15.00 -0.85
CA ILE A 498 -18.67 13.83 -0.77
C ILE A 498 -18.22 12.89 0.35
N GLU A 499 -16.91 12.56 0.43
CA GLU A 499 -16.37 11.76 1.52
C GLU A 499 -16.74 12.35 2.88
N LYS A 500 -16.51 13.65 3.07
CA LYS A 500 -16.84 14.35 4.30
C LYS A 500 -18.33 14.26 4.66
N ILE A 501 -19.23 14.51 3.69
CA ILE A 501 -20.68 14.42 3.92
C ILE A 501 -21.05 13.01 4.36
N ILE A 502 -20.53 11.98 3.69
CA ILE A 502 -20.83 10.58 4.01
C ILE A 502 -20.29 10.22 5.39
N GLU A 503 -19.04 10.57 5.71
CA GLU A 503 -18.44 10.23 6.99
C GLU A 503 -19.13 10.93 8.17
N GLU A 504 -19.39 12.23 8.08
CA GLU A 504 -20.08 12.99 9.12
C GLU A 504 -21.52 12.48 9.33
N SER A 505 -22.24 12.20 8.23
CA SER A 505 -23.61 11.67 8.31
C SER A 505 -23.64 10.24 8.85
N THR A 506 -22.70 9.38 8.46
CA THR A 506 -22.54 8.03 9.01
C THR A 506 -22.44 8.05 10.52
N VAL A 507 -21.52 8.86 11.06
CA VAL A 507 -21.38 9.04 12.51
C VAL A 507 -22.66 9.63 13.11
N GLY A 508 -23.28 10.62 12.45
CA GLY A 508 -24.55 11.22 12.87
C GLY A 508 -25.68 10.20 12.98
N PHE A 509 -25.83 9.30 12.01
CA PHE A 509 -26.84 8.25 12.02
C PHE A 509 -26.56 7.18 13.08
N ILE A 510 -25.32 6.73 13.22
CA ILE A 510 -24.94 5.72 14.20
C ILE A 510 -25.16 6.24 15.62
N THR A 511 -24.75 7.46 15.93
CA THR A 511 -24.87 8.06 17.27
C THR A 511 -26.26 8.60 17.58
N GLY A 512 -27.16 8.68 16.57
CA GLY A 512 -28.51 9.24 16.72
C GLY A 512 -28.56 10.78 16.73
N ALA A 513 -27.45 11.45 16.34
CA ALA A 513 -27.46 12.89 16.09
C ALA A 513 -28.30 13.26 14.85
N MET A 514 -28.46 12.31 13.93
CA MET A 514 -29.34 12.35 12.77
C MET A 514 -30.38 11.21 12.86
N ASP A 515 -31.62 11.45 12.42
CA ASP A 515 -32.67 10.43 12.35
C ASP A 515 -32.56 9.68 11.02
N ILE A 516 -32.18 8.40 11.05
CA ILE A 516 -31.92 7.62 9.84
C ILE A 516 -33.13 7.47 8.92
N ASP A 517 -34.36 7.50 9.44
CA ASP A 517 -35.57 7.42 8.63
C ASP A 517 -36.09 8.81 8.20
N GLY A 518 -35.87 9.84 9.03
CA GLY A 518 -36.31 11.20 8.77
C GLY A 518 -35.37 12.04 7.92
N ASP A 519 -34.04 11.86 8.10
CA ASP A 519 -33.00 12.70 7.48
C ASP A 519 -32.34 12.03 6.25
N TRP A 520 -32.63 10.75 5.97
CA TRP A 520 -32.00 9.99 4.89
C TRP A 520 -32.11 10.66 3.52
N ASP A 521 -33.32 11.06 3.12
CA ASP A 521 -33.50 11.70 1.82
C ASP A 521 -32.76 13.03 1.71
N SER A 522 -32.69 13.79 2.81
CA SER A 522 -31.91 15.04 2.87
C SER A 522 -30.41 14.79 2.79
N TYR A 523 -29.92 13.71 3.38
CA TYR A 523 -28.53 13.27 3.29
C TYR A 523 -28.19 12.90 1.84
N VAL A 524 -28.96 12.01 1.18
CA VAL A 524 -28.75 11.63 -0.23
C VAL A 524 -28.76 12.87 -1.12
N ASP A 525 -29.75 13.76 -0.94
CA ASP A 525 -29.83 15.05 -1.64
C ASP A 525 -28.57 15.92 -1.45
N SER A 526 -27.92 15.87 -0.29
CA SER A 526 -26.69 16.64 -0.03
C SER A 526 -25.49 16.06 -0.77
N VAL A 527 -25.36 14.73 -0.84
CA VAL A 527 -24.34 14.03 -1.62
C VAL A 527 -24.52 14.33 -3.12
N ASP A 528 -25.74 14.28 -3.63
CA ASP A 528 -26.04 14.61 -5.04
C ASP A 528 -25.67 16.05 -5.38
N LYS A 529 -26.00 17.00 -4.51
CA LYS A 529 -25.68 18.44 -4.70
C LYS A 529 -24.20 18.75 -4.58
N ALA A 530 -23.43 17.91 -3.90
CA ALA A 530 -21.97 18.03 -3.83
C ALA A 530 -21.26 17.70 -5.16
N GLY A 531 -22.00 17.11 -6.15
CA GLY A 531 -21.46 16.81 -7.48
C GLY A 531 -21.26 15.31 -7.74
N LEU A 532 -22.06 14.45 -7.07
CA LEU A 532 -21.96 13.00 -7.24
C LEU A 532 -22.03 12.55 -8.71
N ALA A 533 -22.89 13.17 -9.51
CA ALA A 533 -23.03 12.79 -10.91
C ALA A 533 -21.73 12.97 -11.73
N ASP A 534 -20.98 14.03 -11.46
CA ASP A 534 -19.69 14.31 -12.13
C ASP A 534 -18.63 13.30 -11.67
N LEU A 535 -18.60 12.97 -10.37
CA LEU A 535 -17.69 11.96 -9.81
C LEU A 535 -17.95 10.59 -10.44
N LEU A 536 -19.20 10.12 -10.48
CA LEU A 536 -19.56 8.83 -11.07
C LEU A 536 -19.24 8.76 -12.57
N ALA A 537 -19.48 9.84 -13.32
CA ALA A 537 -19.14 9.92 -14.73
C ALA A 537 -17.62 9.82 -14.97
N MET A 538 -16.81 10.42 -14.10
CA MET A 538 -15.35 10.28 -14.15
C MET A 538 -14.93 8.82 -13.91
N TYR A 539 -15.49 8.13 -12.90
CA TYR A 539 -15.19 6.72 -12.65
C TYR A 539 -15.57 5.83 -13.84
N ASP A 540 -16.73 6.02 -14.46
CA ASP A 540 -17.14 5.29 -15.66
C ASP A 540 -16.17 5.53 -16.83
N SER A 541 -15.74 6.78 -17.05
CA SER A 541 -14.80 7.17 -18.11
C SER A 541 -13.40 6.56 -17.87
N ALA A 542 -12.88 6.69 -16.66
CA ALA A 542 -11.57 6.16 -16.29
C ALA A 542 -11.54 4.63 -16.36
N TYR A 543 -12.62 3.95 -15.94
CA TYR A 543 -12.75 2.50 -16.05
C TYR A 543 -12.74 2.02 -17.51
N ALA A 544 -13.52 2.69 -18.37
CA ALA A 544 -13.53 2.36 -19.81
C ALA A 544 -12.12 2.51 -20.44
N ARG A 545 -11.38 3.53 -20.04
CA ARG A 545 -9.99 3.75 -20.48
C ARG A 545 -9.05 2.67 -19.95
N SER A 546 -9.15 2.34 -18.65
CA SER A 546 -8.27 1.35 -18.00
C SER A 546 -8.48 -0.07 -18.55
N THR A 547 -9.71 -0.41 -18.94
CA THR A 547 -10.05 -1.76 -19.44
C THR A 547 -10.00 -1.89 -20.96
N GLY A 548 -9.76 -0.79 -21.69
CA GLY A 548 -9.81 -0.79 -23.15
C GLY A 548 -11.22 -1.05 -23.72
N ALA A 549 -12.25 -0.95 -22.90
CA ALA A 549 -13.64 -0.99 -23.32
C ALA A 549 -13.94 0.34 -24.02
N ALA A 550 -13.57 0.43 -25.31
CA ALA A 550 -13.81 1.61 -26.13
C ALA A 550 -15.31 1.91 -26.23
N GLU A 551 -15.63 3.20 -26.30
CA GLU A 551 -16.92 3.87 -26.45
C GLU A 551 -17.90 3.20 -27.44
#